data_9dc3049cd566479454ebcad7105bd9f4
#
_entry.id   9dc3049cd566479454ebcad7105bd9f4
#
_cell.length_a   1.000
_cell.length_b   1.000
_cell.length_c   1.000
_cell.angle_alpha   90.00
_cell.angle_beta   90.00
_cell.angle_gamma   90.00
#
_symmetry.space_group_name_H-M   'P 1'
#
loop_
_entity.id
_entity.type
_entity.pdbx_description
1 polymer ?
#
loop_
_entity_poly.entity_id
_entity_poly.type
_entity_poly.pdbx_seq_one_letter_code
_entity_poly.pdbx_strand_id
1 'polypeptide(L)'
;MISSIFYFALVFAVLVVVHEAGHFAMAKKVGVRVLRFSIGYPPKVMGFRRGETEYSIGATPFGGYVRMLGDEVGEKPTPDEIKLYLHEVGLDLIGAAREHGAALAGSGFDDNLRIVAERLSGTPDIGGPAHAPISVQSGNTALATSLPDAPPVPMLALAPANIIGRELKPDEALLLNEVRRQPKVDDAIKELAEHAPAALVQEYCRRAFPTQSLGKRILIVLAGPLSNIIFAPLLLTFIFMYGVPQLLPVVGKTTKDLPAAKAGLQVGDRILAVNGQPMETWADFSKTVKAGDGSPIKLEITRDGARSTIVITPTRLDQKTIYGTNATTWVIGVQPSGDSVSKRYGPIGAVREACETSVEMTVQMVVGIASIFTGSTPVRDAIGGPIMIAKMAGQEAHEGLANLAMFTVMLSLELGIMNLLPVPLLDGGHLLFFVFEGIKGKPLELRYREAMLQVGLFLLVALMAFVIFNDISHIVQG
;
A
#
# COMPACT_ATOMS: atom_id res chain seq x y z
N MET A 1 -19.31 20.25 -6.35
CA MET A 1 -17.95 20.08 -6.88
C MET A 1 -16.86 20.21 -5.81
N ILE A 2 -16.79 21.31 -5.05
CA ILE A 2 -15.77 21.49 -3.98
C ILE A 2 -15.91 20.41 -2.90
N SER A 3 -17.12 20.10 -2.44
CA SER A 3 -17.38 19.00 -1.50
C SER A 3 -16.93 17.64 -2.02
N SER A 4 -17.17 17.36 -3.30
CA SER A 4 -16.76 16.08 -3.92
C SER A 4 -15.25 15.92 -3.93
N ILE A 5 -14.51 16.99 -4.24
CA ILE A 5 -13.03 16.98 -4.20
C ILE A 5 -12.54 16.77 -2.75
N PHE A 6 -13.17 17.39 -1.78
CA PHE A 6 -12.85 17.20 -0.37
C PHE A 6 -13.03 15.74 0.07
N TYR A 7 -14.19 15.13 -0.21
CA TYR A 7 -14.44 13.73 0.16
C TYR A 7 -13.52 12.77 -0.58
N PHE A 8 -13.24 13.01 -1.85
CA PHE A 8 -12.26 12.25 -2.62
C PHE A 8 -10.88 12.32 -1.97
N ALA A 9 -10.40 13.52 -1.65
CA ALA A 9 -9.10 13.70 -1.00
C ALA A 9 -9.04 13.02 0.37
N LEU A 10 -10.12 13.07 1.16
CA LEU A 10 -10.22 12.40 2.45
C LEU A 10 -10.14 10.88 2.31
N VAL A 11 -10.96 10.30 1.43
CA VAL A 11 -10.96 8.84 1.17
C VAL A 11 -9.60 8.40 0.68
N PHE A 12 -9.03 9.11 -0.30
CA PHE A 12 -7.74 8.77 -0.87
C PHE A 12 -6.61 8.86 0.17
N ALA A 13 -6.61 9.89 1.02
CA ALA A 13 -5.64 10.03 2.09
C ALA A 13 -5.71 8.84 3.08
N VAL A 14 -6.91 8.40 3.47
CA VAL A 14 -7.08 7.22 4.34
C VAL A 14 -6.50 5.97 3.68
N LEU A 15 -6.81 5.72 2.41
CA LEU A 15 -6.35 4.55 1.68
C LEU A 15 -4.84 4.51 1.53
N VAL A 16 -4.24 5.65 1.20
CA VAL A 16 -2.78 5.79 1.09
C VAL A 16 -2.11 5.59 2.45
N VAL A 17 -2.64 6.19 3.51
CA VAL A 17 -2.09 6.00 4.87
C VAL A 17 -2.10 4.54 5.28
N VAL A 18 -3.19 3.82 5.01
CA VAL A 18 -3.31 2.38 5.30
C VAL A 18 -2.27 1.59 4.50
N HIS A 19 -2.12 1.89 3.23
CA HIS A 19 -1.15 1.27 2.33
C HIS A 19 0.29 1.47 2.81
N GLU A 20 0.70 2.71 2.99
CA GLU A 20 2.05 3.06 3.44
C GLU A 20 2.34 2.54 4.86
N ALA A 21 1.31 2.52 5.73
CA ALA A 21 1.44 1.94 7.08
C ALA A 21 1.74 0.44 7.02
N GLY A 22 1.25 -0.28 6.02
CA GLY A 22 1.58 -1.68 5.76
C GLY A 22 3.08 -1.86 5.52
N HIS A 23 3.65 -1.13 4.57
CA HIS A 23 5.08 -1.13 4.28
C HIS A 23 5.91 -0.74 5.51
N PHE A 24 5.53 0.35 6.16
CA PHE A 24 6.18 0.85 7.35
C PHE A 24 6.23 -0.17 8.48
N ALA A 25 5.08 -0.74 8.83
CA ALA A 25 4.98 -1.70 9.91
C ALA A 25 5.83 -2.95 9.64
N MET A 26 5.78 -3.45 8.40
CA MET A 26 6.57 -4.62 8.04
C MET A 26 8.06 -4.31 7.98
N ALA A 27 8.47 -3.17 7.42
CA ALA A 27 9.88 -2.76 7.42
C ALA A 27 10.45 -2.68 8.83
N LYS A 28 9.73 -2.04 9.76
CA LYS A 28 10.11 -2.01 11.19
C LYS A 28 10.17 -3.41 11.81
N LYS A 29 9.19 -4.27 11.54
CA LYS A 29 9.12 -5.64 12.09
C LYS A 29 10.30 -6.50 11.66
N VAL A 30 10.78 -6.35 10.43
CA VAL A 30 11.91 -7.13 9.92
C VAL A 30 13.28 -6.48 10.16
N GLY A 31 13.31 -5.30 10.83
CA GLY A 31 14.52 -4.60 11.25
C GLY A 31 15.10 -3.64 10.21
N VAL A 32 14.36 -3.31 9.16
CA VAL A 32 14.76 -2.29 8.18
C VAL A 32 14.55 -0.90 8.76
N ARG A 33 15.55 -0.03 8.61
CA ARG A 33 15.45 1.37 9.05
C ARG A 33 14.55 2.16 8.10
N VAL A 34 13.52 2.77 8.67
CA VAL A 34 12.65 3.69 7.93
C VAL A 34 13.08 5.12 8.22
N LEU A 35 13.53 5.81 7.19
CA LEU A 35 14.02 7.20 7.26
C LEU A 35 12.86 8.18 7.30
N ARG A 36 11.83 7.98 6.45
CA ARG A 36 10.67 8.85 6.36
C ARG A 36 9.39 8.06 6.09
N PHE A 37 8.34 8.47 6.77
CA PHE A 37 6.95 8.12 6.48
C PHE A 37 6.22 9.38 6.08
N SER A 38 5.75 9.47 4.83
CA SER A 38 5.13 10.69 4.32
C SER A 38 3.73 10.43 3.77
N ILE A 39 2.79 11.28 4.17
CA ILE A 39 1.48 11.38 3.53
C ILE A 39 1.58 12.53 2.53
N GLY A 40 1.42 12.23 1.26
CA GLY A 40 1.66 13.18 0.19
C GLY A 40 3.11 13.28 -0.26
N TYR A 41 3.29 13.87 -1.45
CA TYR A 41 4.62 14.08 -2.06
C TYR A 41 5.16 15.47 -1.78
N PRO A 42 6.49 15.67 -1.93
CA PRO A 42 7.15 16.97 -1.75
C PRO A 42 6.50 18.11 -2.52
N PRO A 43 6.68 19.37 -2.07
CA PRO A 43 7.50 19.79 -0.93
C PRO A 43 6.86 19.48 0.44
N LYS A 44 7.68 19.27 1.48
CA LYS A 44 7.23 19.04 2.85
C LYS A 44 6.53 20.29 3.40
N VAL A 45 5.30 20.14 3.89
CA VAL A 45 4.53 21.21 4.53
C VAL A 45 4.79 21.22 6.04
N MET A 46 4.70 20.04 6.66
CA MET A 46 4.95 19.88 8.09
C MET A 46 5.47 18.49 8.38
N GLY A 47 6.06 18.32 9.55
CA GLY A 47 6.52 17.01 10.01
C GLY A 47 7.25 17.10 11.32
N PHE A 48 7.41 15.96 11.95
CA PHE A 48 8.15 15.79 13.20
C PHE A 48 8.99 14.51 13.12
N ARG A 49 10.05 14.44 13.90
CA ARG A 49 10.88 13.24 14.02
C ARG A 49 10.57 12.53 15.34
N ARG A 50 10.39 11.21 15.26
CA ARG A 50 10.27 10.35 16.43
C ARG A 50 11.18 9.14 16.25
N GLY A 51 12.20 9.08 17.11
CA GLY A 51 13.26 8.10 16.96
C GLY A 51 14.00 8.29 15.63
N GLU A 52 14.19 7.23 14.90
CA GLU A 52 14.91 7.20 13.62
C GLU A 52 14.06 7.58 12.40
N THR A 53 12.75 7.81 12.58
CA THR A 53 11.83 8.06 11.48
C THR A 53 11.30 9.49 11.52
N GLU A 54 11.34 10.17 10.38
CA GLU A 54 10.65 11.42 10.14
C GLU A 54 9.24 11.15 9.63
N TYR A 55 8.23 11.70 10.31
CA TYR A 55 6.84 11.68 9.89
C TYR A 55 6.51 13.02 9.25
N SER A 56 6.04 13.02 8.02
CA SER A 56 5.81 14.26 7.26
C SER A 56 4.50 14.25 6.49
N ILE A 57 4.02 15.46 6.21
CA ILE A 57 2.90 15.72 5.30
C ILE A 57 3.45 16.55 4.15
N GLY A 58 3.27 16.06 2.93
CA GLY A 58 3.65 16.72 1.70
C GLY A 58 2.56 17.67 1.20
N ALA A 59 2.93 18.61 0.36
CA ALA A 59 2.00 19.57 -0.26
C ALA A 59 1.07 18.94 -1.29
N THR A 60 1.49 17.85 -1.90
CA THR A 60 0.71 17.14 -2.91
C THR A 60 -0.08 16.01 -2.25
N PRO A 61 -1.41 16.14 -2.08
CA PRO A 61 -2.20 15.21 -1.28
C PRO A 61 -2.46 13.85 -1.97
N PHE A 62 -1.96 13.66 -3.18
CA PHE A 62 -2.17 12.44 -3.97
C PHE A 62 -1.00 11.48 -3.76
N GLY A 63 -1.16 10.52 -2.85
CA GLY A 63 -0.16 9.49 -2.58
C GLY A 63 0.53 9.63 -1.24
N GLY A 64 1.56 8.83 -1.05
CA GLY A 64 2.44 8.79 0.10
C GLY A 64 3.69 8.00 -0.24
N TYR A 65 4.61 7.88 0.68
CA TYR A 65 5.75 7.00 0.53
C TYR A 65 6.41 6.68 1.87
N VAL A 66 6.97 5.49 1.92
CA VAL A 66 7.85 5.05 3.01
C VAL A 66 9.27 5.01 2.47
N ARG A 67 10.13 5.91 2.90
CA ARG A 67 11.55 5.90 2.53
C ARG A 67 12.32 5.01 3.48
N MET A 68 12.78 3.90 2.98
CA MET A 68 13.63 2.96 3.70
C MET A 68 15.10 3.25 3.41
N LEU A 69 15.97 2.83 4.31
CA LEU A 69 17.41 2.95 4.11
C LEU A 69 17.85 2.13 2.89
N GLY A 70 18.50 2.78 1.93
CA GLY A 70 18.97 2.17 0.69
C GLY A 70 17.88 1.86 -0.35
N ASP A 71 16.61 2.23 -0.07
CA ASP A 71 15.50 2.06 -0.98
C ASP A 71 15.29 3.35 -1.78
N GLU A 72 16.11 3.55 -2.79
CA GLU A 72 15.94 4.63 -3.73
C GLU A 72 15.70 4.06 -5.11
N VAL A 73 14.46 4.18 -5.54
CA VAL A 73 14.07 3.80 -6.90
C VAL A 73 14.67 4.82 -7.86
N GLY A 74 15.73 4.40 -8.54
CA GLY A 74 16.36 5.21 -9.59
C GLY A 74 17.49 6.14 -9.17
N GLU A 75 17.64 6.47 -7.90
CA GLU A 75 18.79 7.23 -7.39
C GLU A 75 19.59 6.36 -6.43
N LYS A 76 20.89 6.21 -6.75
CA LYS A 76 21.83 5.68 -5.77
C LYS A 76 21.83 6.62 -4.58
N PRO A 77 21.87 6.10 -3.33
CA PRO A 77 22.03 6.98 -2.17
C PRO A 77 23.26 7.86 -2.42
N THR A 78 23.05 9.16 -2.29
CA THR A 78 24.15 10.08 -2.48
C THR A 78 25.23 9.82 -1.43
N PRO A 79 26.51 10.03 -1.72
CA PRO A 79 27.57 9.88 -0.73
C PRO A 79 27.26 10.65 0.57
N ASP A 80 26.55 11.78 0.48
CA ASP A 80 26.18 12.59 1.64
C ASP A 80 25.06 11.94 2.48
N GLU A 81 24.10 11.26 1.87
CA GLU A 81 23.07 10.51 2.61
C GLU A 81 23.66 9.30 3.33
N ILE A 82 24.61 8.61 2.70
CA ILE A 82 25.33 7.52 3.34
C ILE A 82 26.19 8.04 4.49
N LYS A 83 26.89 9.16 4.28
CA LYS A 83 27.67 9.83 5.32
C LYS A 83 26.80 10.21 6.52
N LEU A 84 25.65 10.85 6.26
CA LEU A 84 24.71 11.22 7.31
C LEU A 84 24.20 10.00 8.07
N TYR A 85 23.88 8.91 7.37
CA TYR A 85 23.47 7.67 8.01
C TYR A 85 24.57 7.07 8.88
N LEU A 86 25.80 6.96 8.35
CA LEU A 86 26.94 6.44 9.09
C LEU A 86 27.27 7.29 10.32
N HIS A 87 27.09 8.62 10.21
CA HIS A 87 27.18 9.52 11.34
C HIS A 87 26.12 9.21 12.42
N GLU A 88 24.86 9.09 12.04
CA GLU A 88 23.77 8.76 12.96
C GLU A 88 23.95 7.39 13.62
N VAL A 89 24.35 6.37 12.86
CA VAL A 89 24.65 5.03 13.42
C VAL A 89 25.85 5.07 14.35
N GLY A 90 26.86 5.85 14.01
CA GLY A 90 28.01 6.05 14.89
C GLY A 90 27.61 6.64 16.24
N LEU A 91 26.73 7.64 16.24
CA LEU A 91 26.21 8.25 17.46
C LEU A 91 25.33 7.26 18.26
N ASP A 92 24.49 6.47 17.57
CA ASP A 92 23.67 5.44 18.22
C ASP A 92 24.55 4.36 18.89
N LEU A 93 25.63 3.95 18.25
CA LEU A 93 26.59 2.99 18.81
C LEU A 93 27.36 3.57 20.02
N ILE A 94 27.74 4.84 19.95
CA ILE A 94 28.36 5.55 21.08
C ILE A 94 27.38 5.60 22.26
N GLY A 95 26.11 5.96 22.02
CA GLY A 95 25.07 6.01 23.03
C GLY A 95 24.85 4.64 23.70
N ALA A 96 24.70 3.59 22.89
CA ALA A 96 24.53 2.22 23.38
C ALA A 96 25.74 1.73 24.20
N ALA A 97 26.95 2.10 23.78
CA ALA A 97 28.17 1.74 24.51
C ALA A 97 28.24 2.42 25.89
N ARG A 98 27.76 3.67 25.99
CA ARG A 98 27.71 4.40 27.26
C ARG A 98 26.66 3.83 28.22
N GLU A 99 25.47 3.49 27.70
CA GLU A 99 24.36 2.94 28.51
C GLU A 99 24.71 1.58 29.11
N HIS A 100 25.44 0.75 28.41
CA HIS A 100 25.79 -0.60 28.85
C HIS A 100 27.03 -0.65 29.76
N GLY A 101 27.59 0.51 30.13
CA GLY A 101 28.64 0.66 31.19
C GLY A 101 29.88 -0.18 31.00
N ALA A 102 29.98 -0.82 29.83
CA ALA A 102 31.02 -1.79 29.60
C ALA A 102 32.35 -1.11 29.29
N ALA A 103 33.40 -1.68 29.67
CA ALA A 103 34.81 -1.66 29.28
C ALA A 103 35.33 -0.70 28.20
N LEU A 104 34.48 0.12 27.60
CA LEU A 104 34.77 1.08 26.54
C LEU A 104 35.03 2.52 27.09
N ALA A 105 34.61 2.77 28.31
CA ALA A 105 34.84 4.04 28.98
C ALA A 105 36.33 4.15 29.37
N GLY A 106 37.07 4.89 28.61
CA GLY A 106 38.48 5.18 28.85
C GLY A 106 39.43 4.94 27.67
N SER A 107 38.94 4.41 26.56
CA SER A 107 39.81 4.08 25.40
C SER A 107 39.87 5.17 24.31
N GLY A 108 39.24 6.33 24.50
CA GLY A 108 39.07 7.31 23.40
C GLY A 108 38.16 6.80 22.26
N PHE A 109 37.45 5.71 22.49
CA PHE A 109 36.58 5.07 21.52
C PHE A 109 35.45 5.99 21.04
N ASP A 110 34.80 6.68 21.97
CA ASP A 110 33.71 7.63 21.70
C ASP A 110 34.20 8.75 20.77
N ASP A 111 35.38 9.32 21.06
CA ASP A 111 35.94 10.40 20.29
C ASP A 111 36.39 9.94 18.90
N ASN A 112 36.93 8.74 18.79
CA ASN A 112 37.32 8.16 17.49
C ASN A 112 36.12 7.89 16.59
N LEU A 113 35.02 7.33 17.14
CA LEU A 113 33.79 7.11 16.38
C LEU A 113 33.15 8.45 15.98
N ARG A 114 33.14 9.42 16.87
CA ARG A 114 32.62 10.76 16.56
C ARG A 114 33.42 11.45 15.45
N ILE A 115 34.75 11.40 15.52
CA ILE A 115 35.62 11.95 14.47
C ILE A 115 35.37 11.27 13.13
N VAL A 116 35.22 9.95 13.10
CA VAL A 116 34.93 9.20 11.87
C VAL A 116 33.54 9.58 11.33
N ALA A 117 32.54 9.65 12.19
CA ALA A 117 31.18 10.03 11.81
C ALA A 117 31.12 11.48 11.28
N GLU A 118 31.77 12.41 11.94
CA GLU A 118 31.89 13.82 11.52
C GLU A 118 32.62 13.95 10.17
N ARG A 119 33.67 13.20 9.94
CA ARG A 119 34.38 13.19 8.65
C ARG A 119 33.53 12.62 7.52
N LEU A 120 32.81 11.53 7.78
CA LEU A 120 31.93 10.90 6.80
C LEU A 120 30.72 11.78 6.49
N SER A 121 30.22 12.55 7.46
CA SER A 121 29.06 13.44 7.28
C SER A 121 29.40 14.78 6.63
N GLY A 122 30.67 15.20 6.67
CA GLY A 122 31.06 16.53 6.22
C GLY A 122 30.45 17.71 6.99
N THR A 123 29.79 17.46 8.14
CA THR A 123 29.21 18.48 8.99
C THR A 123 30.22 18.90 10.05
N PRO A 124 30.55 20.19 10.18
CA PRO A 124 31.27 20.68 11.32
C PRO A 124 30.31 20.81 12.50
N ASP A 125 30.73 20.24 13.62
CA ASP A 125 30.25 20.51 14.99
C ASP A 125 28.76 20.40 15.29
N ILE A 126 28.36 19.26 15.86
CA ILE A 126 27.11 19.15 16.62
C ILE A 126 27.48 19.28 18.11
N GLY A 127 27.36 20.48 18.63
CA GLY A 127 27.19 20.91 20.00
C GLY A 127 27.64 19.97 21.12
N GLY A 128 28.95 19.73 21.25
CA GLY A 128 29.57 19.27 22.46
C GLY A 128 30.37 20.44 23.10
N PRO A 129 30.78 20.37 24.38
CA PRO A 129 31.54 21.45 24.98
C PRO A 129 32.79 21.75 24.15
N ALA A 130 32.95 23.04 23.87
CA ALA A 130 34.00 23.58 22.99
C ALA A 130 35.38 23.02 23.34
N HIS A 131 35.88 22.12 22.54
CA HIS A 131 37.30 21.81 22.46
C HIS A 131 37.91 22.67 21.34
N ALA A 132 39.10 23.18 21.59
CA ALA A 132 39.81 24.11 20.74
C ALA A 132 39.81 23.72 19.26
N PRO A 133 39.76 24.70 18.34
CA PRO A 133 39.71 24.40 16.90
C PRO A 133 40.98 23.68 16.45
N ILE A 134 40.80 22.45 15.95
CA ILE A 134 41.88 21.73 15.29
C ILE A 134 42.05 22.40 13.93
N SER A 135 43.17 23.09 13.75
CA SER A 135 43.55 23.67 12.46
C SER A 135 43.81 22.57 11.43
N VAL A 136 42.86 22.39 10.51
CA VAL A 136 43.00 21.44 9.39
C VAL A 136 43.94 22.05 8.36
N GLN A 137 45.20 21.66 8.38
CA GLN A 137 46.09 21.85 7.22
C GLN A 137 45.80 20.73 6.22
N SER A 138 45.60 21.15 4.98
CA SER A 138 45.36 20.30 3.81
C SER A 138 46.54 19.39 3.54
N GLY A 139 46.46 18.13 3.97
CA GLY A 139 47.44 17.10 3.65
C GLY A 139 47.12 15.82 4.40
N ASN A 140 46.83 14.76 3.67
CA ASN A 140 46.38 13.46 4.16
C ASN A 140 47.31 12.72 5.14
N THR A 141 48.42 13.30 5.51
CA THR A 141 49.46 12.67 6.37
C THR A 141 49.58 13.30 7.76
N ALA A 142 49.06 14.50 7.97
CA ALA A 142 49.31 15.25 9.22
C ALA A 142 48.35 14.87 10.41
N LEU A 143 47.30 14.15 10.16
CA LEU A 143 46.32 13.84 11.20
C LEU A 143 46.59 12.56 12.01
N ALA A 144 47.50 11.73 11.51
CA ALA A 144 47.93 10.53 12.24
C ALA A 144 48.90 10.85 13.41
N THR A 145 49.44 12.05 13.44
CA THR A 145 50.48 12.42 14.42
C THR A 145 50.02 13.34 15.55
N SER A 146 48.79 13.80 15.56
CA SER A 146 48.30 14.79 16.56
C SER A 146 47.43 14.23 17.67
N LEU A 147 47.16 12.93 17.71
CA LEU A 147 46.49 12.25 18.82
C LEU A 147 47.46 11.28 19.48
N PRO A 148 47.92 11.53 20.70
CA PRO A 148 49.01 10.76 21.31
C PRO A 148 48.73 9.27 21.53
N ASP A 149 47.49 8.82 21.55
CA ASP A 149 47.13 7.43 21.86
C ASP A 149 46.08 6.83 20.90
N ALA A 150 45.78 7.46 19.77
CA ALA A 150 44.83 6.90 18.79
C ALA A 150 45.58 6.09 17.72
N PRO A 151 45.15 4.87 17.39
CA PRO A 151 45.72 4.14 16.28
C PRO A 151 45.52 4.95 14.97
N PRO A 152 46.49 4.93 14.04
CA PRO A 152 46.39 5.64 12.79
C PRO A 152 45.13 5.27 12.03
N VAL A 153 44.42 6.28 11.53
CA VAL A 153 43.14 6.13 10.84
C VAL A 153 43.12 5.06 9.71
N PRO A 154 44.20 4.81 8.96
CA PRO A 154 44.29 3.71 8.02
C PRO A 154 44.17 2.34 8.65
N MET A 155 44.61 2.13 9.88
CA MET A 155 44.47 0.87 10.60
C MET A 155 43.03 0.66 11.11
N LEU A 156 42.31 1.72 11.44
CA LEU A 156 40.88 1.66 11.76
C LEU A 156 40.02 1.29 10.55
N ALA A 157 40.47 1.61 9.35
CA ALA A 157 39.71 1.31 8.12
C ALA A 157 40.03 -0.07 7.54
N LEU A 158 41.19 -0.64 7.82
CA LEU A 158 41.68 -1.89 7.21
C LEU A 158 41.78 -3.06 8.20
N ALA A 159 41.93 -2.79 9.47
CA ALA A 159 41.91 -3.85 10.49
C ALA A 159 40.49 -4.27 10.80
N PRO A 160 40.25 -5.52 11.25
CA PRO A 160 39.07 -5.85 12.00
C PRO A 160 39.05 -4.98 13.24
N ALA A 161 38.59 -3.75 13.08
CA ALA A 161 38.80 -2.70 14.04
C ALA A 161 38.03 -3.00 15.31
N ASN A 162 38.71 -2.77 16.36
CA ASN A 162 38.23 -2.58 17.69
C ASN A 162 37.27 -1.39 17.78
N ILE A 163 36.06 -1.52 17.20
CA ILE A 163 35.05 -0.48 17.32
C ILE A 163 34.31 -0.57 18.65
N ILE A 164 34.31 -1.75 19.27
CA ILE A 164 33.69 -2.02 20.57
C ILE A 164 34.79 -2.38 21.62
N GLY A 165 36.06 -1.98 21.42
CA GLY A 165 37.15 -2.35 22.31
C GLY A 165 37.46 -3.85 22.33
N ARG A 166 36.92 -4.63 21.39
CA ARG A 166 37.23 -6.06 21.21
C ARG A 166 37.77 -6.34 19.81
N GLU A 167 38.71 -7.22 19.68
CA GLU A 167 39.14 -7.77 18.39
C GLU A 167 37.95 -8.54 17.77
N LEU A 168 37.70 -8.33 16.50
CA LEU A 168 36.75 -9.14 15.76
C LEU A 168 37.25 -10.56 15.68
N LYS A 169 36.37 -11.50 15.91
CA LYS A 169 36.70 -12.92 15.70
C LYS A 169 37.02 -13.15 14.21
N PRO A 170 37.85 -14.15 13.87
CA PRO A 170 38.17 -14.47 12.47
C PRO A 170 36.93 -14.68 11.58
N ASP A 171 35.90 -15.29 12.11
CA ASP A 171 34.61 -15.50 11.45
C ASP A 171 33.83 -14.17 11.21
N GLU A 172 33.89 -13.22 12.13
CA GLU A 172 33.33 -11.88 11.99
C GLU A 172 34.08 -11.07 10.93
N ALA A 173 35.42 -11.18 10.89
CA ALA A 173 36.25 -10.55 9.87
C ALA A 173 36.03 -11.14 8.47
N LEU A 174 35.81 -12.44 8.36
CA LEU A 174 35.44 -13.13 7.12
C LEU A 174 34.05 -12.66 6.63
N LEU A 175 33.07 -12.62 7.54
CA LEU A 175 31.72 -12.15 7.24
C LEU A 175 31.71 -10.70 6.73
N LEU A 176 32.55 -9.86 7.32
CA LEU A 176 32.71 -8.47 6.96
C LEU A 176 33.32 -8.29 5.57
N ASN A 177 34.32 -9.09 5.23
CA ASN A 177 34.91 -9.11 3.90
C ASN A 177 33.92 -9.65 2.87
N GLU A 178 33.05 -10.57 3.25
CA GLU A 178 31.99 -11.08 2.39
C GLU A 178 30.90 -10.02 2.14
N VAL A 179 30.51 -9.26 3.15
CA VAL A 179 29.60 -8.12 3.03
C VAL A 179 30.13 -7.05 2.11
N ARG A 180 31.44 -6.72 2.20
CA ARG A 180 32.10 -5.78 1.29
C ARG A 180 32.16 -6.27 -0.15
N ARG A 181 32.15 -7.58 -0.39
CA ARG A 181 32.16 -8.20 -1.72
C ARG A 181 30.76 -8.45 -2.29
N GLN A 182 29.71 -8.22 -1.52
CA GLN A 182 28.35 -8.47 -2.02
C GLN A 182 27.99 -7.51 -3.15
N PRO A 183 27.43 -8.01 -4.27
CA PRO A 183 27.02 -7.17 -5.41
C PRO A 183 25.82 -6.26 -5.11
N LYS A 184 25.17 -6.45 -3.94
CA LYS A 184 24.05 -5.64 -3.46
C LYS A 184 24.50 -4.38 -2.70
N VAL A 185 25.78 -4.29 -2.36
CA VAL A 185 26.34 -3.12 -1.70
C VAL A 185 26.71 -2.13 -2.79
N ASP A 186 26.15 -0.94 -2.73
CA ASP A 186 26.37 0.13 -3.69
C ASP A 186 27.86 0.51 -3.80
N ASP A 187 28.32 0.90 -4.97
CA ASP A 187 29.71 1.29 -5.19
C ASP A 187 30.13 2.45 -4.27
N ALA A 188 29.19 3.38 -3.99
CA ALA A 188 29.43 4.46 -3.02
C ALA A 188 29.61 3.94 -1.59
N ILE A 189 28.92 2.87 -1.20
CA ILE A 189 29.11 2.21 0.09
C ILE A 189 30.42 1.44 0.11
N LYS A 190 30.82 0.83 -1.01
CA LYS A 190 32.12 0.17 -1.14
C LYS A 190 33.25 1.16 -0.99
N GLU A 191 33.16 2.32 -1.64
CA GLU A 191 34.13 3.40 -1.53
C GLU A 191 34.20 3.95 -0.10
N LEU A 192 33.06 4.15 0.56
CA LEU A 192 33.01 4.54 1.97
C LEU A 192 33.46 3.43 2.90
N ALA A 193 33.22 2.15 2.55
CA ALA A 193 33.64 1.01 3.33
C ALA A 193 35.17 0.87 3.36
N GLU A 194 35.88 1.40 2.39
CA GLU A 194 37.35 1.49 2.43
C GLU A 194 37.83 2.47 3.50
N HIS A 195 37.01 3.45 3.88
CA HIS A 195 37.33 4.50 4.83
C HIS A 195 36.52 4.49 6.12
N ALA A 196 35.40 3.75 6.13
CA ALA A 196 34.52 3.63 7.30
C ALA A 196 34.87 2.43 8.17
N PRO A 197 34.65 2.51 9.48
CA PRO A 197 34.76 1.38 10.37
C PRO A 197 33.86 0.23 9.92
N ALA A 198 34.41 -0.96 9.90
CA ALA A 198 33.74 -2.18 9.40
C ALA A 198 32.39 -2.44 10.07
N ALA A 199 32.25 -2.13 11.37
CA ALA A 199 30.99 -2.29 12.09
C ALA A 199 29.89 -1.33 11.60
N LEU A 200 30.22 -0.11 11.16
CA LEU A 200 29.25 0.83 10.59
C LEU A 200 28.70 0.31 9.25
N VAL A 201 29.59 -0.27 8.42
CA VAL A 201 29.18 -0.88 7.16
C VAL A 201 28.28 -2.11 7.42
N GLN A 202 28.64 -2.93 8.39
CA GLN A 202 27.86 -4.10 8.79
C GLN A 202 26.47 -3.69 9.31
N GLU A 203 26.40 -2.67 10.16
CA GLU A 203 25.12 -2.16 10.68
C GLU A 203 24.26 -1.56 9.56
N TYR A 204 24.86 -0.82 8.60
CA TYR A 204 24.16 -0.38 7.41
C TYR A 204 23.55 -1.57 6.65
N CYS A 205 24.36 -2.56 6.32
CA CYS A 205 23.90 -3.74 5.58
C CYS A 205 22.82 -4.53 6.34
N ARG A 206 22.90 -4.55 7.66
CA ARG A 206 21.88 -5.20 8.50
C ARG A 206 20.53 -4.49 8.44
N ARG A 207 20.51 -3.18 8.24
CA ARG A 207 19.31 -2.33 8.32
C ARG A 207 18.82 -1.76 6.99
N ALA A 208 19.62 -1.86 5.93
CA ALA A 208 19.25 -1.37 4.61
C ALA A 208 18.29 -2.36 3.91
N PHE A 209 17.31 -1.84 3.17
CA PHE A 209 16.33 -2.64 2.43
C PHE A 209 16.96 -3.54 1.37
N PRO A 210 17.86 -3.06 0.46
CA PRO A 210 18.38 -3.86 -0.63
C PRO A 210 19.25 -5.05 -0.16
N THR A 211 19.85 -4.94 1.02
CA THR A 211 20.70 -5.98 1.59
C THR A 211 19.94 -7.05 2.38
N GLN A 212 18.65 -6.84 2.62
CA GLN A 212 17.82 -7.85 3.26
C GLN A 212 17.64 -9.08 2.39
N SER A 213 17.36 -10.23 3.03
CA SER A 213 17.00 -11.44 2.31
C SER A 213 15.79 -11.20 1.41
N LEU A 214 15.73 -11.93 0.30
CA LEU A 214 14.66 -11.81 -0.69
C LEU A 214 13.26 -11.93 -0.05
N GLY A 215 13.08 -12.90 0.86
CA GLY A 215 11.81 -13.09 1.56
C GLY A 215 11.38 -11.88 2.40
N LYS A 216 12.32 -11.23 3.11
CA LYS A 216 12.01 -10.02 3.88
C LYS A 216 11.59 -8.87 2.96
N ARG A 217 12.28 -8.69 1.82
CA ARG A 217 11.93 -7.65 0.83
C ARG A 217 10.56 -7.89 0.22
N ILE A 218 10.24 -9.14 -0.13
CA ILE A 218 8.90 -9.53 -0.60
C ILE A 218 7.84 -9.21 0.45
N LEU A 219 8.07 -9.56 1.72
CA LEU A 219 7.11 -9.29 2.81
C LEU A 219 6.85 -7.79 3.00
N ILE A 220 7.90 -6.96 2.91
CA ILE A 220 7.75 -5.50 3.03
C ILE A 220 6.89 -4.98 1.89
N VAL A 221 7.19 -5.35 0.65
CA VAL A 221 6.46 -4.85 -0.52
C VAL A 221 5.02 -5.38 -0.56
N LEU A 222 4.79 -6.64 -0.20
CA LEU A 222 3.43 -7.20 -0.09
C LEU A 222 2.59 -6.54 1.00
N ALA A 223 3.21 -6.03 2.05
CA ALA A 223 2.48 -5.51 3.21
C ALA A 223 1.62 -4.28 2.88
N GLY A 224 2.01 -3.44 1.92
CA GLY A 224 1.21 -2.32 1.44
C GLY A 224 -0.13 -2.77 0.86
N PRO A 225 -0.13 -3.50 -0.25
CA PRO A 225 -1.36 -4.03 -0.84
C PRO A 225 -2.21 -4.86 0.12
N LEU A 226 -1.56 -5.73 0.90
CA LEU A 226 -2.26 -6.57 1.87
C LEU A 226 -2.92 -5.75 2.98
N SER A 227 -2.34 -4.63 3.41
CA SER A 227 -2.96 -3.76 4.41
C SER A 227 -4.28 -3.19 3.92
N ASN A 228 -4.39 -2.82 2.64
CA ASN A 228 -5.64 -2.35 2.04
C ASN A 228 -6.68 -3.48 1.92
N ILE A 229 -6.25 -4.69 1.56
CA ILE A 229 -7.14 -5.86 1.50
C ILE A 229 -7.66 -6.22 2.89
N ILE A 230 -6.83 -6.12 3.94
CA ILE A 230 -7.22 -6.38 5.33
C ILE A 230 -8.07 -5.25 5.89
N PHE A 231 -7.81 -4.01 5.51
CA PHE A 231 -8.57 -2.85 5.96
C PHE A 231 -10.04 -2.92 5.53
N ALA A 232 -10.33 -3.45 4.36
CA ALA A 232 -11.68 -3.57 3.83
C ALA A 232 -12.64 -4.36 4.76
N PRO A 233 -12.37 -5.62 5.15
CA PRO A 233 -13.23 -6.34 6.09
C PRO A 233 -13.26 -5.71 7.49
N LEU A 234 -12.19 -5.05 7.93
CA LEU A 234 -12.20 -4.31 9.19
C LEU A 234 -13.18 -3.14 9.14
N LEU A 235 -13.13 -2.32 8.09
CA LEU A 235 -14.05 -1.20 7.93
C LEU A 235 -15.49 -1.69 7.73
N LEU A 236 -15.71 -2.75 6.93
CA LEU A 236 -17.03 -3.37 6.77
C LEU A 236 -17.61 -3.87 8.09
N THR A 237 -16.78 -4.44 8.96
CA THR A 237 -17.24 -4.89 10.29
C THR A 237 -17.86 -3.72 11.06
N PHE A 238 -17.21 -2.56 11.08
CA PHE A 238 -17.76 -1.37 11.74
C PHE A 238 -19.04 -0.88 11.06
N ILE A 239 -19.10 -0.89 9.72
CA ILE A 239 -20.27 -0.49 8.95
C ILE A 239 -21.45 -1.42 9.31
N PHE A 240 -21.26 -2.74 9.32
CA PHE A 240 -22.32 -3.71 9.65
C PHE A 240 -22.78 -3.64 11.10
N MET A 241 -21.89 -3.30 12.04
CA MET A 241 -22.26 -3.04 13.42
C MET A 241 -23.05 -1.73 13.58
N TYR A 242 -22.68 -0.69 12.84
CA TYR A 242 -23.38 0.60 12.86
C TYR A 242 -24.78 0.48 12.25
N GLY A 243 -24.93 -0.31 11.20
CA GLY A 243 -26.14 -0.58 10.48
C GLY A 243 -26.06 -0.14 9.03
N VAL A 244 -26.38 -1.05 8.15
CA VAL A 244 -26.40 -0.83 6.69
C VAL A 244 -27.83 -0.71 6.22
N PRO A 245 -28.19 0.30 5.43
CA PRO A 245 -29.48 0.36 4.77
C PRO A 245 -29.59 -0.81 3.79
N GLN A 246 -30.51 -1.72 4.04
CA GLN A 246 -30.82 -2.83 3.15
C GLN A 246 -32.18 -2.59 2.52
N LEU A 247 -32.21 -2.66 1.18
CA LEU A 247 -33.46 -2.49 0.43
C LEU A 247 -34.42 -3.62 0.78
N LEU A 248 -35.63 -3.23 1.09
CA LEU A 248 -36.73 -4.18 1.31
C LEU A 248 -37.10 -4.84 -0.03
N PRO A 249 -37.57 -6.10 0.02
CA PRO A 249 -37.99 -6.82 -1.18
C PRO A 249 -39.37 -6.34 -1.66
N VAL A 250 -39.47 -5.03 -1.96
CA VAL A 250 -40.68 -4.37 -2.46
C VAL A 250 -40.46 -3.95 -3.92
N VAL A 251 -41.38 -4.24 -4.77
CA VAL A 251 -41.33 -3.93 -6.20
C VAL A 251 -41.60 -2.44 -6.42
N GLY A 252 -40.62 -1.71 -6.94
CA GLY A 252 -40.73 -0.29 -7.30
C GLY A 252 -41.04 -0.07 -8.77
N LYS A 253 -40.54 -0.95 -9.65
CA LYS A 253 -40.81 -0.88 -11.08
C LYS A 253 -40.79 -2.25 -11.72
N THR A 254 -41.69 -2.49 -12.66
CA THR A 254 -41.64 -3.65 -13.54
C THR A 254 -41.27 -3.22 -14.95
N THR A 255 -40.41 -3.97 -15.60
CA THR A 255 -40.02 -3.72 -17.00
C THR A 255 -41.04 -4.35 -17.93
N LYS A 256 -41.60 -3.58 -18.85
CA LYS A 256 -42.53 -4.07 -19.86
C LYS A 256 -41.86 -5.21 -20.64
N ASP A 257 -42.66 -6.17 -21.07
CA ASP A 257 -42.28 -7.35 -21.86
C ASP A 257 -41.43 -8.40 -21.13
N LEU A 258 -41.00 -8.15 -19.88
CA LEU A 258 -40.30 -9.13 -19.07
C LEU A 258 -41.26 -9.97 -18.21
N PRO A 259 -40.81 -11.15 -17.72
CA PRO A 259 -41.64 -12.12 -17.06
C PRO A 259 -42.51 -11.63 -15.90
N ALA A 260 -41.98 -10.72 -15.08
CA ALA A 260 -42.70 -10.15 -13.92
C ALA A 260 -43.95 -9.38 -14.34
N ALA A 261 -43.83 -8.52 -15.36
CA ALA A 261 -44.95 -7.74 -15.87
C ALA A 261 -46.03 -8.64 -16.50
N LYS A 262 -45.60 -9.71 -17.24
CA LYS A 262 -46.51 -10.68 -17.86
C LYS A 262 -47.23 -11.53 -16.83
N ALA A 263 -46.61 -11.84 -15.71
CA ALA A 263 -47.17 -12.60 -14.60
C ALA A 263 -48.08 -11.77 -13.68
N GLY A 264 -48.22 -10.46 -13.93
CA GLY A 264 -49.10 -9.58 -13.18
C GLY A 264 -48.51 -9.07 -11.85
N LEU A 265 -47.18 -9.07 -11.70
CA LEU A 265 -46.52 -8.45 -10.57
C LEU A 265 -46.62 -6.92 -10.70
N GLN A 266 -46.98 -6.23 -9.64
CA GLN A 266 -47.28 -4.80 -9.63
C GLN A 266 -46.32 -4.01 -8.71
N VAL A 267 -46.26 -2.72 -8.94
CA VAL A 267 -45.55 -1.80 -8.05
C VAL A 267 -46.20 -1.80 -6.68
N GLY A 268 -45.41 -1.87 -5.60
CA GLY A 268 -45.89 -1.98 -4.23
C GLY A 268 -45.99 -3.41 -3.72
N ASP A 269 -45.92 -4.43 -4.58
CA ASP A 269 -45.89 -5.83 -4.12
C ASP A 269 -44.67 -6.08 -3.25
N ARG A 270 -44.87 -6.58 -2.04
CA ARG A 270 -43.79 -7.02 -1.16
C ARG A 270 -43.60 -8.52 -1.30
N ILE A 271 -42.40 -8.93 -1.69
CA ILE A 271 -42.04 -10.34 -1.84
C ILE A 271 -41.72 -10.90 -0.48
N LEU A 272 -42.44 -11.94 -0.06
CA LEU A 272 -42.29 -12.61 1.23
C LEU A 272 -41.38 -13.84 1.13
N ALA A 273 -41.57 -14.63 0.08
CA ALA A 273 -40.80 -15.85 -0.14
C ALA A 273 -40.66 -16.20 -1.62
N VAL A 274 -39.59 -16.92 -1.94
CA VAL A 274 -39.33 -17.53 -3.26
C VAL A 274 -39.22 -19.04 -3.05
N ASN A 275 -40.09 -19.82 -3.70
CA ASN A 275 -40.15 -21.29 -3.54
C ASN A 275 -40.23 -21.75 -2.08
N GLY A 276 -40.93 -20.97 -1.22
CA GLY A 276 -41.05 -21.22 0.20
C GLY A 276 -39.87 -20.74 1.06
N GLN A 277 -38.81 -20.24 0.48
CA GLN A 277 -37.71 -19.61 1.22
C GLN A 277 -38.05 -18.14 1.52
N PRO A 278 -38.04 -17.69 2.79
CA PRO A 278 -38.34 -16.30 3.13
C PRO A 278 -37.29 -15.35 2.61
N MET A 279 -37.72 -14.18 2.13
CA MET A 279 -36.84 -13.09 1.63
C MET A 279 -36.91 -11.92 2.59
N GLU A 280 -35.79 -11.60 3.24
CA GLU A 280 -35.70 -10.46 4.15
C GLU A 280 -35.31 -9.18 3.39
N THR A 281 -34.46 -9.32 2.38
CA THR A 281 -33.87 -8.20 1.64
C THR A 281 -34.04 -8.37 0.15
N TRP A 282 -33.91 -7.26 -0.57
CA TRP A 282 -33.85 -7.27 -2.05
C TRP A 282 -32.64 -8.04 -2.56
N ALA A 283 -31.53 -8.00 -1.84
CA ALA A 283 -30.31 -8.73 -2.20
C ALA A 283 -30.54 -10.25 -2.17
N ASP A 284 -31.19 -10.78 -1.10
CA ASP A 284 -31.54 -12.20 -0.99
C ASP A 284 -32.43 -12.63 -2.15
N PHE A 285 -33.46 -11.83 -2.44
CA PHE A 285 -34.34 -12.07 -3.56
C PHE A 285 -33.60 -12.08 -4.91
N SER A 286 -32.80 -11.06 -5.17
CA SER A 286 -32.02 -10.96 -6.41
C SER A 286 -31.03 -12.12 -6.60
N LYS A 287 -30.34 -12.51 -5.51
CA LYS A 287 -29.39 -13.63 -5.50
C LYS A 287 -30.13 -14.96 -5.81
N THR A 288 -31.27 -15.18 -5.19
CA THR A 288 -32.08 -16.39 -5.41
C THR A 288 -32.55 -16.50 -6.87
N VAL A 289 -33.04 -15.40 -7.44
CA VAL A 289 -33.49 -15.39 -8.85
C VAL A 289 -32.32 -15.62 -9.81
N LYS A 290 -31.18 -14.97 -9.58
CA LYS A 290 -29.98 -15.08 -10.43
C LYS A 290 -29.33 -16.46 -10.37
N ALA A 291 -29.35 -17.11 -9.20
CA ALA A 291 -28.80 -18.45 -8.99
C ALA A 291 -29.69 -19.58 -9.53
N GLY A 292 -30.90 -19.26 -9.98
CA GLY A 292 -31.84 -20.22 -10.55
C GLY A 292 -31.34 -20.81 -11.87
N ASP A 293 -32.02 -21.87 -12.32
CA ASP A 293 -31.75 -22.59 -13.57
C ASP A 293 -32.70 -22.20 -14.71
N GLY A 294 -33.61 -21.23 -14.45
CA GLY A 294 -34.65 -20.80 -15.37
C GLY A 294 -35.97 -21.54 -15.21
N SER A 295 -36.09 -22.46 -14.26
CA SER A 295 -37.35 -23.10 -13.89
C SER A 295 -38.34 -22.09 -13.33
N PRO A 296 -39.66 -22.35 -13.47
CA PRO A 296 -40.69 -21.51 -12.87
C PRO A 296 -40.48 -21.35 -11.37
N ILE A 297 -40.41 -20.11 -10.89
CA ILE A 297 -40.31 -19.77 -9.46
C ILE A 297 -41.69 -19.36 -8.91
N LYS A 298 -41.96 -19.77 -7.70
CA LYS A 298 -43.19 -19.47 -6.96
C LYS A 298 -42.91 -18.31 -6.02
N LEU A 299 -43.46 -17.12 -6.32
CA LEU A 299 -43.34 -15.93 -5.46
C LEU A 299 -44.54 -15.81 -4.55
N GLU A 300 -44.30 -15.79 -3.25
CA GLU A 300 -45.33 -15.38 -2.27
C GLU A 300 -45.19 -13.88 -2.04
N ILE A 301 -46.26 -13.14 -2.27
CA ILE A 301 -46.30 -11.69 -2.18
C ILE A 301 -47.39 -11.21 -1.24
N THR A 302 -47.22 -9.99 -0.76
CA THR A 302 -48.32 -9.24 -0.11
C THR A 302 -48.63 -8.02 -0.97
N ARG A 303 -49.92 -7.88 -1.34
CA ARG A 303 -50.50 -6.75 -2.06
C ARG A 303 -51.67 -6.20 -1.27
N ASP A 304 -51.68 -4.96 -0.89
CA ASP A 304 -52.74 -4.30 -0.10
C ASP A 304 -53.17 -5.10 1.15
N GLY A 305 -52.16 -5.73 1.81
CA GLY A 305 -52.38 -6.56 2.99
C GLY A 305 -52.83 -8.01 2.70
N ALA A 306 -53.21 -8.34 1.48
CA ALA A 306 -53.61 -9.69 1.09
C ALA A 306 -52.41 -10.50 0.57
N ARG A 307 -52.29 -11.75 1.03
CA ARG A 307 -51.28 -12.68 0.52
C ARG A 307 -51.72 -13.31 -0.79
N SER A 308 -50.88 -13.33 -1.76
CA SER A 308 -51.10 -14.02 -3.03
C SER A 308 -49.84 -14.74 -3.50
N THR A 309 -50.03 -15.66 -4.43
CA THR A 309 -48.93 -16.43 -5.01
C THR A 309 -48.91 -16.22 -6.51
N ILE A 310 -47.75 -15.89 -7.06
CA ILE A 310 -47.51 -15.70 -8.48
C ILE A 310 -46.41 -16.65 -8.93
N VAL A 311 -46.63 -17.33 -10.07
CA VAL A 311 -45.62 -18.18 -10.68
C VAL A 311 -44.99 -17.41 -11.84
N ILE A 312 -43.67 -17.30 -11.85
CA ILE A 312 -42.90 -16.56 -12.86
C ILE A 312 -41.79 -17.44 -13.38
N THR A 313 -41.66 -17.51 -14.71
CA THR A 313 -40.52 -18.18 -15.35
C THR A 313 -39.45 -17.14 -15.69
N PRO A 314 -38.27 -17.16 -15.04
CA PRO A 314 -37.20 -16.22 -15.35
C PRO A 314 -36.73 -16.35 -16.81
N THR A 315 -36.22 -15.27 -17.37
CA THR A 315 -35.60 -15.27 -18.71
C THR A 315 -34.12 -14.91 -18.61
N ARG A 316 -33.33 -15.36 -19.57
CA ARG A 316 -31.93 -14.94 -19.67
C ARG A 316 -31.82 -13.54 -20.25
N LEU A 317 -31.04 -12.71 -19.61
CA LEU A 317 -30.74 -11.37 -20.10
C LEU A 317 -29.25 -11.09 -19.90
N ASP A 318 -28.63 -10.53 -20.94
CA ASP A 318 -27.29 -10.01 -20.85
C ASP A 318 -27.31 -8.67 -20.12
N GLN A 319 -26.72 -8.62 -18.96
CA GLN A 319 -26.62 -7.42 -18.15
C GLN A 319 -25.15 -7.06 -17.93
N LYS A 320 -24.85 -5.77 -17.98
CA LYS A 320 -23.53 -5.30 -17.52
C LYS A 320 -23.51 -5.32 -15.99
N THR A 321 -22.50 -5.97 -15.44
CA THR A 321 -22.23 -5.92 -14.01
C THR A 321 -21.72 -4.53 -13.62
N ILE A 322 -21.69 -4.22 -12.33
CA ILE A 322 -21.10 -2.98 -11.81
C ILE A 322 -19.61 -2.81 -12.19
N TYR A 323 -18.94 -3.90 -12.55
CA TYR A 323 -17.55 -3.93 -13.03
C TYR A 323 -17.44 -3.94 -14.56
N GLY A 324 -18.52 -3.60 -15.28
CA GLY A 324 -18.54 -3.48 -16.74
C GLY A 324 -18.55 -4.81 -17.50
N THR A 325 -18.49 -5.96 -16.84
CA THR A 325 -18.54 -7.28 -17.48
C THR A 325 -19.95 -7.61 -17.96
N ASN A 326 -20.08 -8.21 -19.15
CA ASN A 326 -21.35 -8.78 -19.58
C ASN A 326 -21.57 -10.12 -18.87
N ALA A 327 -22.60 -10.19 -18.06
CA ALA A 327 -23.03 -11.44 -17.45
C ALA A 327 -24.43 -11.80 -17.92
N THR A 328 -24.59 -13.00 -18.47
CA THR A 328 -25.91 -13.56 -18.77
C THR A 328 -26.50 -14.12 -17.48
N THR A 329 -27.51 -13.46 -16.96
CA THR A 329 -28.16 -13.85 -15.71
C THR A 329 -29.63 -14.11 -15.90
N TRP A 330 -30.21 -14.90 -14.99
CA TRP A 330 -31.66 -15.07 -14.93
C TRP A 330 -32.31 -13.85 -14.29
N VAL A 331 -33.30 -13.28 -14.96
CA VAL A 331 -34.01 -12.08 -14.51
C VAL A 331 -35.50 -12.27 -14.69
N ILE A 332 -36.26 -11.56 -13.87
CA ILE A 332 -37.72 -11.48 -14.02
C ILE A 332 -38.18 -10.07 -14.43
N GLY A 333 -37.28 -9.06 -14.38
CA GLY A 333 -37.54 -7.70 -14.86
C GLY A 333 -38.23 -6.81 -13.82
N VAL A 334 -37.72 -6.78 -12.58
CA VAL A 334 -38.17 -5.91 -11.51
C VAL A 334 -37.04 -5.06 -10.96
N GLN A 335 -37.40 -3.90 -10.42
CA GLN A 335 -36.50 -3.00 -9.68
C GLN A 335 -37.07 -2.74 -8.28
N PRO A 336 -36.22 -2.48 -7.27
CA PRO A 336 -36.68 -2.18 -5.91
C PRO A 336 -37.42 -0.84 -5.84
N SER A 337 -38.27 -0.68 -4.83
CA SER A 337 -38.97 0.58 -4.55
C SER A 337 -38.08 1.68 -3.98
N GLY A 338 -36.92 1.31 -3.45
CA GLY A 338 -36.04 2.22 -2.72
C GLY A 338 -36.27 2.20 -1.20
N ASP A 339 -37.35 1.57 -0.74
CA ASP A 339 -37.60 1.41 0.70
C ASP A 339 -36.49 0.57 1.34
N SER A 340 -35.93 1.06 2.42
CA SER A 340 -34.82 0.40 3.09
C SER A 340 -35.05 0.30 4.60
N VAL A 341 -34.44 -0.71 5.20
CA VAL A 341 -34.38 -0.90 6.65
C VAL A 341 -32.91 -0.98 7.07
N SER A 342 -32.57 -0.33 8.17
CA SER A 342 -31.21 -0.43 8.71
C SER A 342 -31.05 -1.77 9.43
N LYS A 343 -30.26 -2.68 8.84
CA LYS A 343 -29.92 -3.97 9.45
C LYS A 343 -28.59 -3.82 10.20
N ARG A 344 -28.60 -4.16 11.48
CA ARG A 344 -27.42 -4.19 12.35
C ARG A 344 -27.05 -5.63 12.66
N TYR A 345 -25.77 -5.92 12.61
CA TYR A 345 -25.23 -7.22 12.95
C TYR A 345 -24.58 -7.18 14.34
N GLY A 346 -24.70 -8.25 15.11
CA GLY A 346 -23.87 -8.41 16.31
C GLY A 346 -22.38 -8.58 15.93
N PRO A 347 -21.44 -8.39 16.87
CA PRO A 347 -20.01 -8.34 16.55
C PRO A 347 -19.51 -9.54 15.73
N ILE A 348 -19.85 -10.76 16.13
CA ILE A 348 -19.43 -11.99 15.41
C ILE A 348 -20.09 -12.07 14.02
N GLY A 349 -21.39 -11.74 13.93
CA GLY A 349 -22.11 -11.72 12.66
C GLY A 349 -21.57 -10.65 11.72
N ALA A 350 -21.18 -9.47 12.24
CA ALA A 350 -20.59 -8.40 11.47
C ALA A 350 -19.24 -8.79 10.87
N VAL A 351 -18.36 -9.45 11.64
CA VAL A 351 -17.07 -9.95 11.15
C VAL A 351 -17.27 -10.98 10.03
N ARG A 352 -18.17 -11.94 10.25
CA ARG A 352 -18.45 -12.97 9.24
C ARG A 352 -18.95 -12.35 7.95
N GLU A 353 -19.97 -11.51 8.03
CA GLU A 353 -20.57 -10.82 6.87
C GLU A 353 -19.54 -9.96 6.15
N ALA A 354 -18.69 -9.23 6.91
CA ALA A 354 -17.62 -8.42 6.36
C ALA A 354 -16.59 -9.23 5.57
N CYS A 355 -16.18 -10.38 6.08
CA CYS A 355 -15.26 -11.28 5.38
C CYS A 355 -15.91 -11.86 4.12
N GLU A 356 -17.16 -12.36 4.21
CA GLU A 356 -17.88 -12.91 3.06
C GLU A 356 -18.06 -11.84 1.97
N THR A 357 -18.51 -10.65 2.32
CA THR A 357 -18.67 -9.51 1.39
C THR A 357 -17.33 -9.08 0.76
N SER A 358 -16.27 -8.98 1.56
CA SER A 358 -14.93 -8.61 1.03
C SER A 358 -14.41 -9.62 0.03
N VAL A 359 -14.57 -10.91 0.29
CA VAL A 359 -14.17 -11.97 -0.64
C VAL A 359 -15.01 -11.90 -1.91
N GLU A 360 -16.32 -11.74 -1.82
CA GLU A 360 -17.21 -11.64 -2.97
C GLU A 360 -16.82 -10.43 -3.85
N MET A 361 -16.63 -9.25 -3.24
CA MET A 361 -16.18 -8.05 -3.96
C MET A 361 -14.81 -8.26 -4.62
N THR A 362 -13.85 -8.86 -3.91
CA THR A 362 -12.52 -9.16 -4.45
C THR A 362 -12.59 -10.08 -5.67
N VAL A 363 -13.37 -11.16 -5.59
CA VAL A 363 -13.56 -12.09 -6.72
C VAL A 363 -14.17 -11.37 -7.92
N GLN A 364 -15.21 -10.56 -7.70
CA GLN A 364 -15.87 -9.81 -8.77
C GLN A 364 -14.90 -8.80 -9.41
N MET A 365 -14.06 -8.10 -8.64
CA MET A 365 -13.05 -7.18 -9.16
C MET A 365 -12.00 -7.92 -10.00
N VAL A 366 -11.50 -9.08 -9.53
CA VAL A 366 -10.53 -9.89 -10.27
C VAL A 366 -11.14 -10.38 -11.58
N VAL A 367 -12.38 -10.85 -11.57
CA VAL A 367 -13.11 -11.25 -12.79
C VAL A 367 -13.30 -10.05 -13.71
N GLY A 368 -13.64 -8.88 -13.18
CA GLY A 368 -13.75 -7.63 -13.92
C GLY A 368 -12.45 -7.25 -14.63
N ILE A 369 -11.33 -7.28 -13.91
CA ILE A 369 -10.01 -7.03 -14.49
C ILE A 369 -9.68 -8.07 -15.56
N ALA A 370 -9.91 -9.37 -15.30
CA ALA A 370 -9.67 -10.43 -16.27
C ALA A 370 -10.50 -10.26 -17.55
N SER A 371 -11.73 -9.75 -17.45
CA SER A 371 -12.60 -9.52 -18.59
C SER A 371 -12.08 -8.44 -19.55
N ILE A 372 -11.35 -7.45 -19.02
CA ILE A 372 -10.67 -6.43 -19.83
C ILE A 372 -9.56 -7.08 -20.67
N PHE A 373 -8.75 -7.95 -20.05
CA PHE A 373 -7.66 -8.63 -20.74
C PHE A 373 -8.16 -9.64 -21.78
N THR A 374 -9.33 -10.26 -21.55
CA THR A 374 -9.95 -11.18 -22.52
C THR A 374 -10.73 -10.46 -23.62
N GLY A 375 -10.83 -9.13 -23.58
CA GLY A 375 -11.59 -8.33 -24.53
C GLY A 375 -13.10 -8.42 -24.40
N SER A 376 -13.61 -9.07 -23.35
CA SER A 376 -15.05 -9.22 -23.09
C SER A 376 -15.70 -7.91 -22.64
N THR A 377 -14.91 -6.99 -22.10
CA THR A 377 -15.36 -5.66 -21.68
C THR A 377 -14.48 -4.60 -22.34
N PRO A 378 -15.07 -3.60 -23.03
CA PRO A 378 -14.30 -2.49 -23.57
C PRO A 378 -13.61 -1.69 -22.47
N VAL A 379 -12.33 -1.38 -22.64
CA VAL A 379 -11.51 -0.62 -21.68
C VAL A 379 -12.18 0.72 -21.31
N ARG A 380 -12.81 1.37 -22.30
CA ARG A 380 -13.50 2.65 -22.10
C ARG A 380 -14.64 2.58 -21.08
N ASP A 381 -15.34 1.46 -21.01
CA ASP A 381 -16.51 1.27 -20.13
C ASP A 381 -16.09 0.75 -18.74
N ALA A 382 -14.88 0.21 -18.62
CA ALA A 382 -14.40 -0.47 -17.43
C ALA A 382 -13.59 0.45 -16.49
N ILE A 383 -13.01 1.54 -17.02
CA ILE A 383 -12.10 2.39 -16.26
C ILE A 383 -12.72 3.77 -16.05
N GLY A 384 -13.11 4.06 -14.82
CA GLY A 384 -13.47 5.40 -14.38
C GLY A 384 -12.22 6.22 -14.02
N GLY A 385 -12.20 7.49 -14.41
CA GLY A 385 -11.08 8.38 -14.12
C GLY A 385 -11.20 9.11 -12.78
N PRO A 386 -10.17 9.88 -12.42
CA PRO A 386 -10.14 10.61 -11.15
C PRO A 386 -11.34 11.57 -10.97
N ILE A 387 -11.84 12.14 -12.06
CA ILE A 387 -12.98 13.07 -12.03
C ILE A 387 -14.26 12.31 -11.69
N MET A 388 -14.45 11.13 -12.28
CA MET A 388 -15.60 10.27 -12.02
C MET A 388 -15.57 9.75 -10.58
N ILE A 389 -14.41 9.27 -10.10
CA ILE A 389 -14.23 8.81 -8.73
C ILE A 389 -14.52 9.94 -7.73
N ALA A 390 -14.05 11.17 -7.99
CA ALA A 390 -14.33 12.32 -7.15
C ALA A 390 -15.83 12.66 -7.11
N LYS A 391 -16.51 12.58 -8.27
CA LYS A 391 -17.96 12.79 -8.35
C LYS A 391 -18.71 11.73 -7.53
N MET A 392 -18.32 10.45 -7.66
CA MET A 392 -18.93 9.35 -6.90
C MET A 392 -18.69 9.52 -5.39
N ALA A 393 -17.46 9.85 -4.96
CA ALA A 393 -17.17 10.12 -3.55
C ALA A 393 -18.07 11.22 -2.97
N GLY A 394 -18.33 12.27 -3.75
CA GLY A 394 -19.25 13.34 -3.37
C GLY A 394 -20.71 12.86 -3.28
N GLN A 395 -21.16 12.03 -4.21
CA GLN A 395 -22.51 11.47 -4.21
C GLN A 395 -22.73 10.55 -3.00
N GLU A 396 -21.83 9.59 -2.79
CA GLU A 396 -21.90 8.65 -1.67
C GLU A 396 -21.84 9.37 -0.31
N ALA A 397 -21.06 10.45 -0.21
CA ALA A 397 -21.02 11.27 1.00
C ALA A 397 -22.35 12.01 1.27
N HIS A 398 -23.04 12.45 0.22
CA HIS A 398 -24.37 13.06 0.37
C HIS A 398 -25.46 12.06 0.75
N GLU A 399 -25.32 10.81 0.34
CA GLU A 399 -26.23 9.72 0.72
C GLU A 399 -25.98 9.21 2.15
N GLY A 400 -24.83 9.52 2.74
CA GLY A 400 -24.52 9.26 4.13
C GLY A 400 -23.16 8.64 4.39
N LEU A 401 -22.76 8.67 5.67
CA LEU A 401 -21.45 8.20 6.09
C LEU A 401 -21.24 6.70 5.81
N ALA A 402 -22.30 5.90 5.92
CA ALA A 402 -22.23 4.46 5.65
C ALA A 402 -21.94 4.18 4.17
N ASN A 403 -22.52 4.96 3.25
CA ASN A 403 -22.30 4.82 1.82
C ASN A 403 -20.87 5.26 1.44
N LEU A 404 -20.41 6.40 1.99
CA LEU A 404 -19.02 6.84 1.81
C LEU A 404 -18.02 5.81 2.34
N ALA A 405 -18.32 5.19 3.49
CA ALA A 405 -17.47 4.15 4.05
C ALA A 405 -17.48 2.88 3.18
N MET A 406 -18.65 2.48 2.62
CA MET A 406 -18.75 1.37 1.68
C MET A 406 -17.96 1.64 0.39
N PHE A 407 -18.04 2.86 -0.13
CA PHE A 407 -17.24 3.31 -1.27
C PHE A 407 -15.73 3.26 -0.96
N THR A 408 -15.34 3.65 0.27
CA THR A 408 -13.95 3.54 0.75
C THR A 408 -13.48 2.08 0.79
N VAL A 409 -14.33 1.14 1.21
CA VAL A 409 -14.04 -0.30 1.17
C VAL A 409 -13.76 -0.76 -0.25
N MET A 410 -14.63 -0.39 -1.19
CA MET A 410 -14.47 -0.75 -2.60
C MET A 410 -13.15 -0.26 -3.15
N LEU A 411 -12.83 1.02 -2.96
CA LEU A 411 -11.57 1.61 -3.42
C LEU A 411 -10.35 1.01 -2.70
N SER A 412 -10.49 0.58 -1.43
CA SER A 412 -9.41 -0.08 -0.70
C SER A 412 -9.04 -1.43 -1.31
N LEU A 413 -10.04 -2.24 -1.64
CA LEU A 413 -9.84 -3.52 -2.32
C LEU A 413 -9.25 -3.31 -3.71
N GLU A 414 -9.78 -2.34 -4.45
CA GLU A 414 -9.29 -2.01 -5.80
C GLU A 414 -7.82 -1.59 -5.76
N LEU A 415 -7.45 -0.67 -4.86
CA LEU A 415 -6.07 -0.22 -4.68
C LEU A 415 -5.14 -1.38 -4.29
N GLY A 416 -5.58 -2.25 -3.37
CA GLY A 416 -4.82 -3.44 -2.97
C GLY A 416 -4.59 -4.41 -4.14
N ILE A 417 -5.63 -4.70 -4.92
CA ILE A 417 -5.55 -5.61 -6.07
C ILE A 417 -4.70 -5.01 -7.19
N MET A 418 -4.94 -3.74 -7.54
CA MET A 418 -4.19 -3.05 -8.59
C MET A 418 -2.70 -2.97 -8.29
N ASN A 419 -2.33 -2.72 -7.03
CA ASN A 419 -0.93 -2.71 -6.61
C ASN A 419 -0.26 -4.09 -6.61
N LEU A 420 -1.02 -5.19 -6.67
CA LEU A 420 -0.46 -6.54 -6.85
C LEU A 420 -0.24 -6.90 -8.31
N LEU A 421 -0.80 -6.14 -9.26
CA LEU A 421 -0.57 -6.39 -10.69
C LEU A 421 0.91 -6.19 -11.06
N PRO A 422 1.46 -7.01 -11.98
CA PRO A 422 2.87 -6.93 -12.38
C PRO A 422 3.14 -5.72 -13.29
N VAL A 423 2.74 -4.53 -12.85
CA VAL A 423 2.91 -3.28 -13.57
C VAL A 423 4.11 -2.54 -12.98
N PRO A 424 5.11 -2.14 -13.77
CA PRO A 424 6.20 -1.28 -13.30
C PRO A 424 5.63 -0.02 -12.63
N LEU A 425 6.30 0.46 -11.58
CA LEU A 425 5.88 1.57 -10.70
C LEU A 425 4.87 1.19 -9.61
N LEU A 426 4.20 0.05 -9.67
CA LEU A 426 3.39 -0.49 -8.59
C LEU A 426 4.19 -1.54 -7.80
N ASP A 427 3.73 -1.87 -6.60
CA ASP A 427 4.37 -2.89 -5.76
C ASP A 427 4.51 -4.25 -6.46
N GLY A 428 3.50 -4.62 -7.27
CA GLY A 428 3.51 -5.83 -8.09
C GLY A 428 4.65 -5.86 -9.11
N GLY A 429 5.09 -4.71 -9.60
CA GLY A 429 6.29 -4.60 -10.44
C GLY A 429 7.57 -4.91 -9.68
N HIS A 430 7.69 -4.44 -8.44
CA HIS A 430 8.80 -4.81 -7.55
C HIS A 430 8.78 -6.30 -7.21
N LEU A 431 7.60 -6.86 -6.94
CA LEU A 431 7.44 -8.30 -6.71
C LEU A 431 7.87 -9.11 -7.92
N LEU A 432 7.56 -8.67 -9.14
CA LEU A 432 8.01 -9.31 -10.37
C LEU A 432 9.54 -9.32 -10.46
N PHE A 433 10.22 -8.20 -10.11
CA PHE A 433 11.68 -8.16 -10.06
C PHE A 433 12.25 -9.16 -9.05
N PHE A 434 11.61 -9.32 -7.88
CA PHE A 434 12.02 -10.29 -6.88
C PHE A 434 11.81 -11.73 -7.32
N VAL A 435 10.78 -12.03 -8.10
CA VAL A 435 10.60 -13.35 -8.72
C VAL A 435 11.75 -13.65 -9.67
N PHE A 436 12.12 -12.71 -10.55
CA PHE A 436 13.27 -12.87 -11.43
C PHE A 436 14.59 -13.03 -10.66
N GLU A 437 14.79 -12.27 -9.59
CA GLU A 437 15.96 -12.42 -8.72
C GLU A 437 16.00 -13.81 -8.08
N GLY A 438 14.85 -14.32 -7.60
CA GLY A 438 14.75 -15.65 -7.02
C GLY A 438 15.10 -16.78 -7.98
N ILE A 439 14.69 -16.64 -9.26
CA ILE A 439 14.99 -17.62 -10.32
C ILE A 439 16.45 -17.54 -10.76
N LYS A 440 16.99 -16.33 -10.95
CA LYS A 440 18.38 -16.13 -11.43
C LYS A 440 19.43 -16.21 -10.33
N GLY A 441 19.04 -16.18 -9.06
CA GLY A 441 19.96 -16.13 -7.90
C GLY A 441 20.72 -14.81 -7.74
N LYS A 442 20.47 -13.81 -8.56
CA LYS A 442 21.10 -12.48 -8.50
C LYS A 442 20.11 -11.38 -8.90
N PRO A 443 20.25 -10.17 -8.35
CA PRO A 443 19.41 -9.02 -8.72
C PRO A 443 19.49 -8.70 -10.20
N LEU A 444 18.40 -8.12 -10.75
CA LEU A 444 18.40 -7.57 -12.09
C LEU A 444 19.38 -6.38 -12.16
N GLU A 445 20.12 -6.31 -13.27
CA GLU A 445 21.01 -5.16 -13.54
C GLU A 445 20.20 -3.86 -13.58
N LEU A 446 20.77 -2.79 -13.05
CA LEU A 446 20.12 -1.49 -12.92
C LEU A 446 19.51 -0.99 -14.24
N ARG A 447 20.24 -1.13 -15.34
CA ARG A 447 19.78 -0.71 -16.68
C ARG A 447 18.45 -1.35 -17.11
N TYR A 448 18.22 -2.63 -16.77
CA TYR A 448 16.94 -3.29 -17.09
C TYR A 448 15.81 -2.81 -16.18
N ARG A 449 16.11 -2.57 -14.91
CA ARG A 449 15.14 -1.99 -13.96
C ARG A 449 14.72 -0.59 -14.39
N GLU A 450 15.67 0.27 -14.73
CA GLU A 450 15.42 1.63 -15.20
C GLU A 450 14.62 1.63 -16.52
N ALA A 451 14.98 0.78 -17.48
CA ALA A 451 14.23 0.65 -18.74
C ALA A 451 12.77 0.22 -18.50
N MET A 452 12.55 -0.76 -17.62
CA MET A 452 11.19 -1.22 -17.29
C MET A 452 10.39 -0.13 -16.56
N LEU A 453 11.02 0.63 -15.65
CA LEU A 453 10.37 1.76 -14.97
C LEU A 453 10.02 2.89 -15.96
N GLN A 454 10.89 3.21 -16.92
CA GLN A 454 10.61 4.20 -17.97
C GLN A 454 9.44 3.78 -18.86
N VAL A 455 9.41 2.51 -19.29
CA VAL A 455 8.28 1.96 -20.04
C VAL A 455 7.00 2.00 -19.22
N GLY A 456 7.07 1.61 -17.94
CA GLY A 456 5.93 1.68 -17.03
C GLY A 456 5.41 3.11 -16.84
N LEU A 457 6.30 4.08 -16.68
CA LEU A 457 5.94 5.48 -16.57
C LEU A 457 5.26 6.02 -17.84
N PHE A 458 5.81 5.67 -19.01
CA PHE A 458 5.20 6.02 -20.28
C PHE A 458 3.78 5.45 -20.41
N LEU A 459 3.61 4.16 -20.10
CA LEU A 459 2.29 3.51 -20.15
C LEU A 459 1.31 4.14 -19.15
N LEU A 460 1.77 4.46 -17.93
CA LEU A 460 0.94 5.12 -16.92
C LEU A 460 0.49 6.50 -17.38
N VAL A 461 1.40 7.32 -17.92
CA VAL A 461 1.06 8.65 -18.43
C VAL A 461 0.09 8.55 -19.61
N ALA A 462 0.31 7.61 -20.53
CA ALA A 462 -0.59 7.37 -21.67
C ALA A 462 -1.99 6.94 -21.19
N LEU A 463 -2.04 6.02 -20.22
CA LEU A 463 -3.31 5.57 -19.61
C LEU A 463 -4.02 6.74 -18.91
N MET A 464 -3.31 7.53 -18.11
CA MET A 464 -3.90 8.70 -17.43
C MET A 464 -4.46 9.71 -18.43
N ALA A 465 -3.74 10.00 -19.50
CA ALA A 465 -4.22 10.88 -20.56
C ALA A 465 -5.48 10.32 -21.22
N PHE A 466 -5.51 9.02 -21.51
CA PHE A 466 -6.68 8.34 -22.07
C PHE A 466 -7.89 8.42 -21.11
N VAL A 467 -7.69 8.13 -19.84
CA VAL A 467 -8.76 8.10 -18.83
C VAL A 467 -9.31 9.49 -18.58
N ILE A 468 -8.46 10.54 -18.50
CA ILE A 468 -8.91 11.93 -18.38
C ILE A 468 -9.70 12.37 -19.61
N PHE A 469 -9.24 12.01 -20.81
CA PHE A 469 -9.98 12.28 -22.05
C PHE A 469 -11.35 11.58 -22.04
N ASN A 470 -11.42 10.35 -21.57
CA ASN A 470 -12.66 9.59 -21.43
C ASN A 470 -13.63 10.26 -20.43
N ASP A 471 -13.13 10.66 -19.24
CA ASP A 471 -13.94 11.38 -18.24
C ASP A 471 -14.53 12.68 -18.80
N ILE A 472 -13.71 13.48 -19.48
CA ILE A 472 -14.17 14.74 -20.10
C ILE A 472 -15.21 14.47 -21.18
N SER A 473 -15.00 13.43 -22.03
CA SER A 473 -15.97 13.12 -23.06
C SER A 473 -17.32 12.65 -22.49
N HIS A 474 -17.32 11.90 -21.39
CA HIS A 474 -18.55 11.54 -20.69
C HIS A 474 -19.28 12.75 -20.06
N ILE A 475 -18.55 13.75 -19.56
CA ILE A 475 -19.15 14.97 -19.01
C ILE A 475 -19.76 15.84 -20.10
N VAL A 476 -19.15 15.87 -21.29
CA VAL A 476 -19.62 16.71 -22.42
C VAL A 476 -20.80 16.06 -23.15
N GLN A 477 -20.89 14.72 -23.15
CA GLN A 477 -21.95 13.98 -23.86
C GLN A 477 -23.20 13.69 -23.00
N GLY A 478 -23.10 13.78 -21.67
CA GLY A 478 -24.19 13.52 -20.74
C GLY A 478 -24.63 14.70 -19.94
#